data_be3242e594b40e5c45c78474c0416db4
#
_entry.id   be3242e594b40e5c45c78474c0416db4
#
_cell.length_a   1.000
_cell.length_b   1.000
_cell.length_c   1.000
_cell.angle_alpha   90.00
_cell.angle_beta   90.00
_cell.angle_gamma   90.00
#
_symmetry.space_group_name_H-M   'P 1'
#
loop_
_entity.id
_entity.type
_entity.pdbx_description
1 polymer ?
#
loop_
_entity_poly.entity_id
_entity_poly.type
_entity_poly.pdbx_seq_one_letter_code
_entity_poly.pdbx_strand_id
1 'polypeptide(L)'
;MMTFISCAKTMTDHSKVEVPTTGTPQFQAEAIQHALGMSRFSAEELERLLRVNSKIAAENYLRFQDFCSEANKALPALLAYTGIVFKRICPQDFTAEDFQYVQDHLRITSFLYGLLRPLDLIKNYRLEGDVRLPEHEGISMFDYWKPILTDEFIKSIKAQGGTLVNLASNEMKDLLDWKRIEQQVRVITPEFQVWKKGKLTTVVIYTKMCRGEMTRYIIKNRIEKPEELKSFNWEGFCFDAEHSTESQYLFSLLS
;
A
#
# COMPACT_ATOMS: atom_id res chain seq x y z
N MET A 1 -4.87 10.39 12.91
CA MET A 1 -5.54 9.80 11.73
C MET A 1 -4.58 8.87 11.01
N MET A 2 -5.03 7.69 10.57
CA MET A 2 -4.22 6.70 9.86
C MET A 2 -4.52 6.74 8.36
N THR A 3 -3.49 6.72 7.51
CA THR A 3 -3.62 6.60 6.05
C THR A 3 -3.28 5.18 5.62
N PHE A 4 -3.98 4.64 4.64
CA PHE A 4 -3.82 3.29 4.13
C PHE A 4 -3.68 3.28 2.62
N ILE A 5 -2.59 2.69 2.10
CA ILE A 5 -2.29 2.61 0.67
C ILE A 5 -1.93 1.19 0.23
N SER A 6 -2.12 0.92 -1.06
CA SER A 6 -1.68 -0.34 -1.68
C SER A 6 -0.16 -0.37 -1.85
N CYS A 7 0.42 -1.57 -1.79
CA CYS A 7 1.76 -1.84 -2.31
C CYS A 7 1.86 -1.57 -3.82
N ALA A 8 3.06 -1.67 -4.36
CA ALA A 8 3.29 -1.59 -5.80
C ALA A 8 3.87 -2.90 -6.35
N LYS A 9 3.53 -3.20 -7.60
CA LYS A 9 4.04 -4.37 -8.34
C LYS A 9 5.50 -4.20 -8.77
N THR A 10 6.02 -2.97 -8.75
CA THR A 10 7.40 -2.65 -9.12
C THR A 10 8.16 -2.15 -7.91
N MET A 11 9.41 -2.58 -7.79
CA MET A 11 10.29 -2.28 -6.67
C MET A 11 11.70 -1.95 -7.16
N THR A 12 12.51 -1.33 -6.30
CA THR A 12 13.93 -1.06 -6.50
C THR A 12 14.72 -1.58 -5.30
N ASP A 13 15.99 -1.91 -5.53
CA ASP A 13 16.96 -2.33 -4.52
C ASP A 13 17.92 -1.22 -4.10
N HIS A 14 17.73 0.00 -4.61
CA HIS A 14 18.57 1.14 -4.30
C HIS A 14 17.76 2.43 -4.17
N SER A 15 18.21 3.29 -3.27
CA SER A 15 17.71 4.65 -3.07
C SER A 15 18.86 5.54 -2.63
N LYS A 16 18.80 6.82 -3.03
CA LYS A 16 19.71 7.88 -2.55
C LYS A 16 19.11 8.65 -1.37
N VAL A 17 17.87 8.33 -1.00
CA VAL A 17 17.19 9.01 0.10
C VAL A 17 17.67 8.39 1.41
N GLU A 18 18.19 9.23 2.29
CA GLU A 18 18.56 8.85 3.64
C GLU A 18 17.33 8.95 4.56
N VAL A 19 17.18 8.00 5.45
CA VAL A 19 16.10 7.97 6.44
C VAL A 19 16.66 8.05 7.86
N PRO A 20 15.96 8.71 8.79
CA PRO A 20 16.48 8.91 10.16
C PRO A 20 16.58 7.60 10.94
N THR A 21 15.70 6.66 10.67
CA THR A 21 15.66 5.34 11.34
C THR A 21 15.11 4.29 10.37
N THR A 22 15.31 3.03 10.71
CA THR A 22 14.69 1.90 10.00
C THR A 22 14.00 0.98 11.00
N GLY A 23 12.97 0.25 10.53
CA GLY A 23 12.22 -0.71 11.33
C GLY A 23 12.33 -2.13 10.76
N THR A 24 11.92 -3.09 11.57
CA THR A 24 11.70 -4.47 11.13
C THR A 24 10.20 -4.66 10.89
N PRO A 25 9.78 -5.27 9.78
CA PRO A 25 8.38 -5.61 9.56
C PRO A 25 7.80 -6.44 10.71
N GLN A 26 6.59 -6.13 11.11
CA GLN A 26 5.91 -6.82 12.20
C GLN A 26 5.77 -8.32 11.93
N PHE A 27 5.52 -8.69 10.67
CA PHE A 27 5.31 -10.06 10.20
C PHE A 27 6.52 -10.58 9.39
N GLN A 28 7.73 -10.28 9.87
CA GLN A 28 8.98 -10.67 9.20
C GLN A 28 9.14 -12.20 9.13
N ALA A 29 8.70 -12.93 10.17
CA ALA A 29 8.80 -14.39 10.21
C ALA A 29 7.89 -15.02 9.14
N GLU A 30 6.67 -14.54 9.02
CA GLU A 30 5.71 -14.97 8.00
C GLU A 30 6.22 -14.64 6.59
N ALA A 31 6.81 -13.46 6.42
CA ALA A 31 7.39 -13.07 5.12
C ALA A 31 8.53 -14.00 4.70
N ILE A 32 9.37 -14.44 5.63
CA ILE A 32 10.42 -15.42 5.36
C ILE A 32 9.80 -16.77 4.96
N GLN A 33 8.78 -17.23 5.68
CA GLN A 33 8.11 -18.50 5.36
C GLN A 33 7.47 -18.44 3.95
N HIS A 34 6.76 -17.36 3.62
CA HIS A 34 6.17 -17.16 2.29
C HIS A 34 7.25 -17.13 1.20
N ALA A 35 8.36 -16.43 1.44
CA ALA A 35 9.47 -16.36 0.48
C ALA A 35 10.11 -17.74 0.26
N LEU A 36 10.31 -18.53 1.32
CA LEU A 36 10.79 -19.92 1.25
C LEU A 36 9.77 -20.82 0.52
N GLY A 37 8.47 -20.62 0.71
CA GLY A 37 7.43 -21.29 -0.06
C GLY A 37 7.54 -20.96 -1.56
N MET A 38 7.66 -19.67 -1.88
CA MET A 38 7.82 -19.21 -3.27
C MET A 38 9.12 -19.68 -3.92
N SER A 39 10.20 -19.87 -3.16
CA SER A 39 11.49 -20.34 -3.69
C SER A 39 11.48 -21.80 -4.16
N ARG A 40 10.44 -22.56 -3.85
CA ARG A 40 10.27 -23.96 -4.30
C ARG A 40 9.75 -24.07 -5.72
N PHE A 41 9.18 -23.00 -6.27
CA PHE A 41 8.65 -22.98 -7.62
C PHE A 41 9.76 -22.69 -8.64
N SER A 42 9.72 -23.34 -9.79
CA SER A 42 10.57 -23.02 -10.94
C SER A 42 10.17 -21.65 -11.55
N ALA A 43 11.02 -21.10 -12.41
CA ALA A 43 10.70 -19.83 -13.09
C ALA A 43 9.42 -19.96 -13.96
N GLU A 44 9.21 -21.12 -14.63
CA GLU A 44 8.02 -21.39 -15.44
C GLU A 44 6.75 -21.54 -14.60
N GLU A 45 6.87 -22.08 -13.39
CA GLU A 45 5.75 -22.15 -12.46
C GLU A 45 5.41 -20.77 -11.92
N LEU A 46 6.43 -19.94 -11.59
CA LEU A 46 6.23 -18.54 -11.18
C LEU A 46 5.61 -17.68 -12.28
N GLU A 47 5.95 -17.91 -13.55
CA GLU A 47 5.33 -17.23 -14.70
C GLU A 47 3.81 -17.42 -14.69
N ARG A 48 3.36 -18.67 -14.50
CA ARG A 48 1.94 -19.04 -14.45
C ARG A 48 1.27 -18.54 -13.16
N LEU A 49 1.92 -18.75 -12.00
CA LEU A 49 1.38 -18.42 -10.69
C LEU A 49 1.18 -16.91 -10.52
N LEU A 50 2.15 -16.11 -10.95
CA LEU A 50 2.14 -14.65 -10.84
C LEU A 50 1.50 -13.97 -12.07
N ARG A 51 1.17 -14.71 -13.14
CA ARG A 51 0.62 -14.19 -14.40
C ARG A 51 1.50 -13.08 -14.98
N VAL A 52 2.78 -13.34 -15.07
CA VAL A 52 3.80 -12.42 -15.56
C VAL A 52 4.51 -13.02 -16.78
N ASN A 53 5.30 -12.22 -17.49
CA ASN A 53 6.15 -12.76 -18.55
C ASN A 53 7.39 -13.48 -17.97
N SER A 54 8.06 -14.28 -18.81
CA SER A 54 9.22 -15.08 -18.43
C SER A 54 10.37 -14.28 -17.83
N LYS A 55 10.60 -13.04 -18.29
CA LYS A 55 11.64 -12.15 -17.74
C LYS A 55 11.35 -11.79 -16.29
N ILE A 56 10.11 -11.38 -15.99
CA ILE A 56 9.69 -11.04 -14.61
C ILE A 56 9.69 -12.29 -13.73
N ALA A 57 9.30 -13.44 -14.29
CA ALA A 57 9.32 -14.72 -13.56
C ALA A 57 10.74 -15.12 -13.16
N ALA A 58 11.69 -15.07 -14.11
CA ALA A 58 13.10 -15.38 -13.85
C ALA A 58 13.73 -14.42 -12.83
N GLU A 59 13.44 -13.13 -12.91
CA GLU A 59 13.88 -12.14 -11.93
C GLU A 59 13.37 -12.48 -10.51
N ASN A 60 12.09 -12.84 -10.39
CA ASN A 60 11.50 -13.16 -9.09
C ASN A 60 11.93 -14.53 -8.57
N TYR A 61 12.20 -15.49 -9.45
CA TYR A 61 12.85 -16.75 -9.08
C TYR A 61 14.17 -16.47 -8.34
N LEU A 62 15.05 -15.66 -8.91
CA LEU A 62 16.32 -15.29 -8.27
C LEU A 62 16.11 -14.54 -6.95
N ARG A 63 15.15 -13.60 -6.90
CA ARG A 63 14.82 -12.87 -5.67
C ARG A 63 14.40 -13.79 -4.53
N PHE A 64 13.61 -14.82 -4.82
CA PHE A 64 13.17 -15.78 -3.80
C PHE A 64 14.28 -16.75 -3.42
N GLN A 65 15.15 -17.18 -4.36
CA GLN A 65 16.33 -18.01 -4.03
C GLN A 65 17.29 -17.27 -3.08
N ASP A 66 17.52 -15.97 -3.32
CA ASP A 66 18.43 -15.15 -2.52
C ASP A 66 17.73 -14.41 -1.36
N PHE A 67 16.45 -14.70 -1.09
CA PHE A 67 15.68 -13.91 -0.14
C PHE A 67 16.30 -13.85 1.25
N CYS A 68 16.83 -14.95 1.75
CA CYS A 68 17.47 -15.02 3.07
C CYS A 68 18.96 -14.63 3.05
N SER A 69 19.55 -14.39 1.88
CA SER A 69 20.96 -13.99 1.76
C SER A 69 21.20 -12.59 2.34
N GLU A 70 22.33 -12.42 3.04
CA GLU A 70 22.79 -11.10 3.52
C GLU A 70 23.19 -10.16 2.37
N ALA A 71 23.57 -10.69 1.21
CA ALA A 71 23.87 -9.91 0.02
C ALA A 71 22.61 -9.24 -0.58
N ASN A 72 21.44 -9.79 -0.30
CA ASN A 72 20.16 -9.21 -0.72
C ASN A 72 19.76 -8.07 0.23
N LYS A 73 20.09 -6.84 -0.19
CA LYS A 73 19.85 -5.62 0.61
C LYS A 73 18.37 -5.31 0.74
N ALA A 74 17.98 -4.91 1.93
CA ALA A 74 16.65 -4.41 2.21
C ALA A 74 16.61 -2.87 2.12
N LEU A 75 15.46 -2.32 1.74
CA LEU A 75 15.17 -0.89 1.76
C LEU A 75 13.91 -0.61 2.57
N PRO A 76 13.75 0.61 3.13
CA PRO A 76 12.49 1.06 3.69
C PRO A 76 11.34 0.87 2.68
N ALA A 77 10.21 0.36 3.11
CA ALA A 77 9.07 0.04 2.23
C ALA A 77 8.64 1.24 1.36
N LEU A 78 8.62 2.45 1.95
CA LEU A 78 8.30 3.68 1.23
C LEU A 78 9.27 3.98 0.07
N LEU A 79 10.52 3.54 0.17
CA LEU A 79 11.57 3.76 -0.85
C LEU A 79 11.73 2.56 -1.78
N ALA A 80 11.38 1.35 -1.32
CA ALA A 80 11.47 0.12 -2.10
C ALA A 80 10.40 0.05 -3.20
N TYR A 81 9.17 0.47 -2.93
CA TYR A 81 8.11 0.48 -3.93
C TYR A 81 8.24 1.67 -4.89
N THR A 82 8.13 1.41 -6.21
CA THR A 82 8.34 2.42 -7.28
C THR A 82 7.12 2.68 -8.16
N GLY A 83 5.94 2.20 -7.76
CA GLY A 83 4.69 2.44 -8.47
C GLY A 83 4.28 3.93 -8.48
N ILE A 84 3.29 4.27 -9.32
CA ILE A 84 2.83 5.66 -9.51
C ILE A 84 2.48 6.35 -8.19
N VAL A 85 1.80 5.65 -7.28
CA VAL A 85 1.45 6.19 -5.94
C VAL A 85 2.71 6.64 -5.20
N PHE A 86 3.74 5.79 -5.13
CA PHE A 86 4.99 6.08 -4.41
C PHE A 86 5.80 7.20 -5.08
N LYS A 87 5.82 7.26 -6.42
CA LYS A 87 6.43 8.37 -7.16
C LYS A 87 5.78 9.71 -6.84
N ARG A 88 4.47 9.72 -6.59
CA ARG A 88 3.70 10.93 -6.25
C ARG A 88 3.79 11.29 -4.77
N ILE A 89 3.98 10.33 -3.89
CA ILE A 89 4.33 10.63 -2.48
C ILE A 89 5.65 11.41 -2.43
N CYS A 90 6.58 11.10 -3.33
CA CYS A 90 7.83 11.85 -3.54
C CYS A 90 8.65 12.01 -2.23
N PRO A 91 9.13 10.91 -1.62
CA PRO A 91 9.84 10.98 -0.34
C PRO A 91 11.23 11.62 -0.43
N GLN A 92 11.68 12.01 -1.62
CA GLN A 92 12.99 12.63 -1.87
C GLN A 92 13.17 13.99 -1.18
N ASP A 93 12.09 14.68 -0.87
CA ASP A 93 12.10 15.98 -0.20
C ASP A 93 11.52 15.93 1.22
N PHE A 94 11.40 14.72 1.79
CA PHE A 94 10.95 14.56 3.17
C PHE A 94 12.04 14.96 4.14
N THR A 95 11.63 15.70 5.18
CA THR A 95 12.48 15.98 6.35
C THR A 95 12.47 14.79 7.32
N ALA A 96 13.33 14.82 8.35
CA ALA A 96 13.31 13.79 9.39
C ALA A 96 11.95 13.73 10.10
N GLU A 97 11.31 14.89 10.31
CA GLU A 97 9.98 14.99 10.90
C GLU A 97 8.88 14.41 9.99
N ASP A 98 9.03 14.55 8.65
CA ASP A 98 8.13 13.93 7.69
C ASP A 98 8.24 12.40 7.77
N PHE A 99 9.46 11.86 7.86
CA PHE A 99 9.68 10.42 8.02
C PHE A 99 9.15 9.90 9.35
N GLN A 100 9.28 10.66 10.44
CA GLN A 100 8.70 10.27 11.72
C GLN A 100 7.18 10.26 11.65
N TYR A 101 6.57 11.31 11.09
CA TYR A 101 5.12 11.39 10.94
C TYR A 101 4.58 10.25 10.09
N VAL A 102 5.19 9.99 8.92
CA VAL A 102 4.70 8.93 8.02
C VAL A 102 4.82 7.55 8.65
N GLN A 103 5.86 7.30 9.44
CA GLN A 103 6.06 6.02 10.14
C GLN A 103 4.89 5.70 11.09
N ASP A 104 4.33 6.71 11.73
CA ASP A 104 3.24 6.55 12.68
C ASP A 104 1.86 6.54 12.00
N HIS A 105 1.70 7.31 10.90
CA HIS A 105 0.41 7.63 10.31
C HIS A 105 0.11 6.95 8.96
N LEU A 106 1.04 6.19 8.39
CA LEU A 106 0.83 5.46 7.13
C LEU A 106 0.98 3.95 7.32
N ARG A 107 0.11 3.18 6.66
CA ARG A 107 0.26 1.73 6.49
C ARG A 107 0.21 1.37 5.01
N ILE A 108 1.10 0.47 4.61
CA ILE A 108 1.26 -0.03 3.25
C ILE A 108 0.92 -1.51 3.24
N THR A 109 0.02 -1.96 2.35
CA THR A 109 -0.26 -3.39 2.22
C THR A 109 0.92 -4.14 1.62
N SER A 110 1.00 -5.43 1.91
CA SER A 110 1.97 -6.33 1.29
C SER A 110 1.44 -7.75 1.31
N PHE A 111 1.44 -8.44 0.18
CA PHE A 111 1.06 -9.86 0.17
C PHE A 111 2.14 -10.75 0.79
N LEU A 112 3.40 -10.29 0.85
CA LEU A 112 4.49 -11.03 1.48
C LEU A 112 4.62 -10.72 2.97
N TYR A 113 4.52 -9.42 3.35
CA TYR A 113 4.76 -8.93 4.72
C TYR A 113 3.49 -8.54 5.48
N GLY A 114 2.31 -8.71 4.89
CA GLY A 114 1.02 -8.31 5.47
C GLY A 114 0.82 -6.81 5.50
N LEU A 115 1.13 -6.16 6.60
CA LEU A 115 0.97 -4.72 6.80
C LEU A 115 2.30 -4.10 7.22
N LEU A 116 2.77 -3.13 6.44
CA LEU A 116 4.06 -2.47 6.60
C LEU A 116 3.89 -1.04 7.11
N ARG A 117 4.84 -0.62 7.93
CA ARG A 117 5.12 0.79 8.19
C ARG A 117 6.12 1.29 7.13
N PRO A 118 6.13 2.59 6.81
CA PRO A 118 6.98 3.16 5.75
C PRO A 118 8.47 2.88 5.86
N LEU A 119 9.02 2.84 7.07
CA LEU A 119 10.45 2.66 7.31
C LEU A 119 10.83 1.20 7.65
N ASP A 120 9.89 0.26 7.56
CA ASP A 120 10.18 -1.16 7.70
C ASP A 120 11.04 -1.63 6.53
N LEU A 121 12.14 -2.32 6.84
CA LEU A 121 13.08 -2.83 5.85
C LEU A 121 12.51 -4.05 5.13
N ILE A 122 12.33 -3.95 3.83
CA ILE A 122 11.82 -5.02 2.98
C ILE A 122 12.77 -5.33 1.83
N LYS A 123 12.78 -6.59 1.43
CA LYS A 123 13.48 -7.07 0.24
C LYS A 123 12.53 -7.08 -0.96
N ASN A 124 13.08 -6.99 -2.17
CA ASN A 124 12.29 -7.01 -3.39
C ASN A 124 11.62 -8.37 -3.61
N TYR A 125 10.37 -8.34 -4.03
CA TYR A 125 9.56 -9.53 -4.31
C TYR A 125 8.43 -9.21 -5.30
N ARG A 126 7.79 -10.24 -5.81
CA ARG A 126 6.49 -10.20 -6.47
C ARG A 126 5.60 -11.29 -5.92
N LEU A 127 4.49 -10.91 -5.34
CA LEU A 127 3.45 -11.83 -4.86
C LEU A 127 2.08 -11.19 -5.11
N GLU A 128 1.09 -12.00 -5.45
CA GLU A 128 -0.30 -11.56 -5.69
C GLU A 128 -1.21 -12.16 -4.62
N GLY A 129 -2.34 -11.51 -4.35
CA GLY A 129 -3.23 -11.90 -3.25
C GLY A 129 -3.97 -13.23 -3.46
N ASP A 130 -4.16 -13.65 -4.69
CA ASP A 130 -4.80 -14.92 -5.05
C ASP A 130 -3.85 -16.12 -5.11
N VAL A 131 -2.55 -15.89 -4.91
CA VAL A 131 -1.56 -16.98 -4.81
C VAL A 131 -1.89 -17.87 -3.62
N ARG A 132 -1.77 -19.17 -3.84
CA ARG A 132 -2.00 -20.24 -2.85
C ARG A 132 -0.70 -20.99 -2.64
N LEU A 133 -0.15 -20.89 -1.44
CA LEU A 133 1.06 -21.60 -1.08
C LEU A 133 0.70 -22.96 -0.46
N PRO A 134 1.43 -24.05 -0.81
CA PRO A 134 1.15 -25.39 -0.28
C PRO A 134 1.16 -25.43 1.25
N GLU A 135 2.07 -24.71 1.90
CA GLU A 135 2.19 -24.60 3.36
C GLU A 135 0.99 -23.96 4.06
N HIS A 136 0.11 -23.30 3.32
CA HIS A 136 -1.11 -22.67 3.81
C HIS A 136 -2.38 -23.44 3.42
N GLU A 137 -2.28 -24.77 3.27
CA GLU A 137 -3.43 -25.64 2.98
C GLU A 137 -4.22 -25.20 1.71
N GLY A 138 -3.56 -24.48 0.81
CA GLY A 138 -4.15 -24.01 -0.43
C GLY A 138 -5.12 -22.84 -0.29
N ILE A 139 -5.15 -22.13 0.84
CA ILE A 139 -5.87 -20.85 0.94
C ILE A 139 -5.09 -19.72 0.24
N SER A 140 -5.81 -18.69 -0.20
CA SER A 140 -5.18 -17.52 -0.84
C SER A 140 -4.42 -16.67 0.17
N MET A 141 -3.48 -15.84 -0.30
CA MET A 141 -2.82 -14.86 0.56
C MET A 141 -3.82 -13.85 1.17
N PHE A 142 -4.94 -13.57 0.48
CA PHE A 142 -6.04 -12.79 1.06
C PHE A 142 -6.63 -13.49 2.29
N ASP A 143 -6.98 -14.76 2.17
CA ASP A 143 -7.61 -15.52 3.26
C ASP A 143 -6.63 -15.80 4.39
N TYR A 144 -5.34 -15.99 4.07
CA TYR A 144 -4.28 -16.15 5.07
C TYR A 144 -4.13 -14.88 5.94
N TRP A 145 -4.03 -13.72 5.31
CA TRP A 145 -3.77 -12.47 6.02
C TRP A 145 -4.98 -11.90 6.76
N LYS A 146 -6.18 -12.12 6.26
CA LYS A 146 -7.41 -11.52 6.79
C LYS A 146 -7.58 -11.68 8.31
N PRO A 147 -7.51 -12.89 8.90
CA PRO A 147 -7.64 -13.07 10.34
C PRO A 147 -6.46 -12.47 11.13
N ILE A 148 -5.26 -12.44 10.54
CA ILE A 148 -4.04 -11.98 11.20
C ILE A 148 -4.00 -10.45 11.28
N LEU A 149 -4.31 -9.77 10.17
CA LEU A 149 -4.12 -8.33 10.04
C LEU A 149 -5.25 -7.49 10.63
N THR A 150 -6.49 -7.99 10.65
CA THR A 150 -7.66 -7.17 10.95
C THR A 150 -7.59 -6.53 12.32
N ASP A 151 -7.31 -7.29 13.37
CA ASP A 151 -7.26 -6.78 14.75
C ASP A 151 -6.09 -5.83 14.97
N GLU A 152 -4.91 -6.15 14.44
CA GLU A 152 -3.73 -5.30 14.54
C GLU A 152 -3.92 -3.98 13.79
N PHE A 153 -4.61 -4.01 12.64
CA PHE A 153 -4.90 -2.80 11.91
C PHE A 153 -5.90 -1.91 12.64
N ILE A 154 -7.00 -2.47 13.16
CA ILE A 154 -7.98 -1.74 13.99
C ILE A 154 -7.29 -1.10 15.20
N LYS A 155 -6.43 -1.84 15.90
CA LYS A 155 -5.66 -1.35 17.04
C LYS A 155 -4.76 -0.17 16.63
N SER A 156 -4.04 -0.28 15.51
CA SER A 156 -3.18 0.78 15.01
C SER A 156 -3.97 2.04 14.60
N ILE A 157 -5.16 1.90 13.99
CA ILE A 157 -6.02 3.03 13.65
C ILE A 157 -6.52 3.73 14.93
N LYS A 158 -6.97 2.96 15.92
CA LYS A 158 -7.44 3.51 17.20
C LYS A 158 -6.34 4.29 17.94
N ALA A 159 -5.12 3.79 17.92
CA ALA A 159 -3.96 4.46 18.50
C ALA A 159 -3.64 5.82 17.83
N GLN A 160 -4.06 6.00 16.57
CA GLN A 160 -3.89 7.24 15.79
C GLN A 160 -5.20 8.04 15.64
N GLY A 161 -6.06 8.01 16.67
CA GLY A 161 -7.28 8.84 16.73
C GLY A 161 -8.52 8.24 16.08
N GLY A 162 -8.53 6.94 15.75
CA GLY A 162 -9.74 6.18 15.37
C GLY A 162 -10.31 6.50 13.98
N THR A 163 -9.59 7.26 13.14
CA THR A 163 -10.00 7.57 11.77
C THR A 163 -9.02 6.98 10.76
N LEU A 164 -9.55 6.28 9.78
CA LEU A 164 -8.81 5.71 8.63
C LEU A 164 -9.13 6.48 7.35
N VAL A 165 -8.11 6.95 6.65
CA VAL A 165 -8.20 7.44 5.26
C VAL A 165 -7.77 6.32 4.34
N ASN A 166 -8.73 5.75 3.62
CA ASN A 166 -8.48 4.64 2.70
C ASN A 166 -8.14 5.16 1.31
N LEU A 167 -6.86 5.14 0.97
CA LEU A 167 -6.32 5.43 -0.36
C LEU A 167 -5.82 4.16 -1.08
N ALA A 168 -6.10 2.98 -0.52
CA ALA A 168 -5.80 1.71 -1.17
C ALA A 168 -6.81 1.36 -2.28
N SER A 169 -6.45 0.42 -3.14
CA SER A 169 -7.39 -0.14 -4.13
C SER A 169 -8.42 -1.04 -3.44
N ASN A 170 -9.55 -1.25 -4.09
CA ASN A 170 -10.59 -2.14 -3.54
C ASN A 170 -10.08 -3.57 -3.30
N GLU A 171 -9.17 -4.06 -4.14
CA GLU A 171 -8.50 -5.35 -3.97
C GLU A 171 -7.86 -5.51 -2.58
N MET A 172 -7.27 -4.44 -2.03
CA MET A 172 -6.60 -4.51 -0.73
C MET A 172 -7.56 -4.68 0.45
N LYS A 173 -8.85 -4.40 0.27
CA LYS A 173 -9.87 -4.65 1.29
C LYS A 173 -10.02 -6.15 1.60
N ASP A 174 -9.73 -7.01 0.63
CA ASP A 174 -9.83 -8.47 0.79
C ASP A 174 -8.77 -9.04 1.74
N LEU A 175 -7.67 -8.29 1.99
CA LEU A 175 -6.67 -8.62 3.02
C LEU A 175 -7.18 -8.48 4.46
N LEU A 176 -8.37 -7.89 4.65
CA LEU A 176 -8.89 -7.46 5.94
C LEU A 176 -10.38 -7.82 6.04
N ASP A 177 -10.90 -8.02 7.24
CA ASP A 177 -12.34 -7.98 7.47
C ASP A 177 -12.81 -6.52 7.46
N TRP A 178 -13.05 -6.02 6.24
CA TRP A 178 -13.38 -4.61 6.02
C TRP A 178 -14.66 -4.18 6.72
N LYS A 179 -15.66 -5.05 6.75
CA LYS A 179 -16.94 -4.81 7.45
C LYS A 179 -16.70 -4.58 8.95
N ARG A 180 -15.84 -5.36 9.56
CA ARG A 180 -15.47 -5.24 10.97
C ARG A 180 -14.68 -3.95 11.24
N ILE A 181 -13.83 -3.53 10.31
CA ILE A 181 -13.13 -2.25 10.40
C ILE A 181 -14.12 -1.10 10.40
N GLU A 182 -15.07 -1.05 9.45
CA GLU A 182 -16.08 0.00 9.34
C GLU A 182 -17.01 0.08 10.57
N GLN A 183 -17.19 -1.01 11.30
CA GLN A 183 -17.94 -1.04 12.55
C GLN A 183 -17.17 -0.47 13.75
N GLN A 184 -15.82 -0.45 13.69
CA GLN A 184 -15.01 -0.14 14.86
C GLN A 184 -14.26 1.19 14.77
N VAL A 185 -14.08 1.73 13.57
CA VAL A 185 -13.38 2.98 13.31
C VAL A 185 -14.08 3.79 12.22
N ARG A 186 -13.88 5.10 12.22
CA ARG A 186 -14.37 5.96 11.15
C ARG A 186 -13.53 5.75 9.90
N VAL A 187 -14.15 5.34 8.79
CA VAL A 187 -13.45 5.16 7.51
C VAL A 187 -13.88 6.28 6.54
N ILE A 188 -12.90 6.98 5.99
CA ILE A 188 -13.08 7.95 4.90
C ILE A 188 -12.36 7.41 3.67
N THR A 189 -13.08 7.31 2.56
CA THR A 189 -12.52 6.86 1.28
C THR A 189 -12.57 8.00 0.27
N PRO A 190 -11.42 8.66 0.00
CA PRO A 190 -11.32 9.59 -1.12
C PRO A 190 -11.41 8.86 -2.46
N GLU A 191 -12.28 9.36 -3.34
CA GLU A 191 -12.45 8.87 -4.70
C GLU A 191 -12.06 9.96 -5.70
N PHE A 192 -11.49 9.56 -6.84
CA PHE A 192 -10.98 10.48 -7.85
C PHE A 192 -11.57 10.13 -9.21
N GLN A 193 -12.40 11.03 -9.76
CA GLN A 193 -13.10 10.80 -11.01
C GLN A 193 -13.01 12.02 -11.93
N VAL A 194 -13.21 11.78 -13.22
CA VAL A 194 -13.18 12.82 -14.26
C VAL A 194 -14.56 12.91 -14.90
N TRP A 195 -15.05 14.10 -15.07
CA TRP A 195 -16.25 14.35 -15.86
C TRP A 195 -15.96 14.12 -17.34
N LYS A 196 -16.61 13.13 -17.95
CA LYS A 196 -16.51 12.81 -19.38
C LYS A 196 -17.92 12.70 -19.96
N LYS A 197 -18.25 13.54 -20.92
CA LYS A 197 -19.57 13.53 -21.59
C LYS A 197 -20.74 13.52 -20.60
N GLY A 198 -20.67 14.35 -19.56
CA GLY A 198 -21.69 14.47 -18.52
C GLY A 198 -21.78 13.30 -17.52
N LYS A 199 -20.75 12.44 -17.44
CA LYS A 199 -20.69 11.32 -16.49
C LYS A 199 -19.37 11.29 -15.75
N LEU A 200 -19.42 11.02 -14.45
CA LEU A 200 -18.26 10.74 -13.63
C LEU A 200 -17.65 9.39 -14.05
N THR A 201 -16.35 9.38 -14.33
CA THR A 201 -15.63 8.21 -14.84
C THR A 201 -14.31 8.07 -14.11
N THR A 202 -14.02 6.85 -13.62
CA THR A 202 -12.73 6.54 -13.02
C THR A 202 -11.68 6.32 -14.11
N VAL A 203 -10.59 7.09 -14.03
CA VAL A 203 -9.40 6.91 -14.87
C VAL A 203 -8.27 6.38 -14.00
N VAL A 204 -7.94 5.11 -14.15
CA VAL A 204 -7.04 4.38 -13.24
C VAL A 204 -5.71 5.08 -12.98
N ILE A 205 -5.10 5.67 -14.03
CA ILE A 205 -3.81 6.36 -13.87
C ILE A 205 -3.96 7.63 -13.02
N TYR A 206 -5.02 8.40 -13.24
CA TYR A 206 -5.28 9.61 -12.45
C TYR A 206 -5.61 9.26 -11.00
N THR A 207 -6.44 8.23 -10.78
CA THR A 207 -6.75 7.74 -9.42
C THR A 207 -5.46 7.37 -8.67
N LYS A 208 -4.51 6.67 -9.33
CA LYS A 208 -3.22 6.33 -8.70
C LYS A 208 -2.38 7.57 -8.40
N MET A 209 -2.35 8.54 -9.31
CA MET A 209 -1.63 9.81 -9.10
C MET A 209 -2.22 10.59 -7.93
N CYS A 210 -3.53 10.79 -7.91
CA CYS A 210 -4.24 11.50 -6.85
C CYS A 210 -4.09 10.83 -5.48
N ARG A 211 -4.10 9.50 -5.41
CA ARG A 211 -3.83 8.76 -4.15
C ARG A 211 -2.44 9.07 -3.59
N GLY A 212 -1.43 9.11 -4.45
CA GLY A 212 -0.08 9.48 -4.04
C GLY A 212 0.03 10.93 -3.59
N GLU A 213 -0.53 11.85 -4.36
CA GLU A 213 -0.55 13.28 -4.03
C GLU A 213 -1.34 13.58 -2.77
N MET A 214 -2.49 12.93 -2.56
CA MET A 214 -3.25 13.07 -1.32
C MET A 214 -2.48 12.49 -0.12
N THR A 215 -1.81 11.37 -0.29
CA THR A 215 -0.93 10.83 0.77
C THR A 215 0.17 11.85 1.12
N ARG A 216 0.81 12.44 0.11
CA ARG A 216 1.79 13.50 0.30
C ARG A 216 1.18 14.74 0.97
N TYR A 217 -0.01 15.17 0.54
CA TYR A 217 -0.73 16.30 1.11
C TYR A 217 -0.99 16.09 2.61
N ILE A 218 -1.44 14.90 3.00
CA ILE A 218 -1.66 14.52 4.40
C ILE A 218 -0.37 14.63 5.20
N ILE A 219 0.74 14.11 4.68
CA ILE A 219 2.04 14.09 5.35
C ILE A 219 2.59 15.51 5.52
N LYS A 220 2.67 16.26 4.43
CA LYS A 220 3.30 17.60 4.43
C LYS A 220 2.53 18.64 5.26
N ASN A 221 1.21 18.49 5.34
CA ASN A 221 0.36 19.42 6.08
C ASN A 221 -0.05 18.88 7.46
N ARG A 222 0.42 17.70 7.87
CA ARG A 222 0.08 17.07 9.16
C ARG A 222 -1.43 17.01 9.39
N ILE A 223 -2.17 16.57 8.36
CA ILE A 223 -3.63 16.52 8.41
C ILE A 223 -4.09 15.54 9.48
N GLU A 224 -4.83 16.02 10.46
CA GLU A 224 -5.33 15.21 11.58
C GLU A 224 -6.84 14.97 11.52
N LYS A 225 -7.57 15.88 10.85
CA LYS A 225 -9.04 15.82 10.71
C LYS A 225 -9.40 15.52 9.25
N PRO A 226 -10.27 14.54 8.99
CA PRO A 226 -10.64 14.18 7.62
C PRO A 226 -11.34 15.32 6.86
N GLU A 227 -11.97 16.26 7.56
CA GLU A 227 -12.60 17.44 6.97
C GLU A 227 -11.59 18.33 6.23
N GLU A 228 -10.34 18.36 6.67
CA GLU A 228 -9.24 19.13 6.05
C GLU A 228 -8.84 18.55 4.68
N LEU A 229 -9.14 17.27 4.41
CA LEU A 229 -8.94 16.65 3.09
C LEU A 229 -9.75 17.36 2.00
N LYS A 230 -10.88 17.99 2.34
CA LYS A 230 -11.73 18.72 1.39
C LYS A 230 -11.03 19.91 0.75
N SER A 231 -9.94 20.40 1.34
CA SER A 231 -9.11 21.47 0.78
C SER A 231 -8.05 20.96 -0.21
N PHE A 232 -7.94 19.64 -0.40
CA PHE A 232 -7.03 19.08 -1.38
C PHE A 232 -7.39 19.53 -2.80
N ASN A 233 -6.36 20.03 -3.50
CA ASN A 233 -6.45 20.38 -4.92
C ASN A 233 -5.14 19.95 -5.60
N TRP A 234 -5.27 19.23 -6.71
CA TRP A 234 -4.13 18.82 -7.52
C TRP A 234 -4.54 18.68 -8.99
N GLU A 235 -3.86 19.41 -9.88
CA GLU A 235 -4.10 19.38 -11.34
C GLU A 235 -5.60 19.54 -11.69
N GLY A 236 -6.33 20.36 -10.92
CA GLY A 236 -7.74 20.62 -11.11
C GLY A 236 -8.69 19.59 -10.47
N PHE A 237 -8.18 18.50 -9.89
CA PHE A 237 -9.00 17.66 -9.01
C PHE A 237 -9.29 18.42 -7.73
N CYS A 238 -10.55 18.68 -7.45
CA CYS A 238 -11.02 19.35 -6.24
C CYS A 238 -12.23 18.63 -5.65
N PHE A 239 -12.51 18.93 -4.38
CA PHE A 239 -13.62 18.31 -3.65
C PHE A 239 -14.96 18.66 -4.30
N ASP A 240 -15.75 17.62 -4.57
CA ASP A 240 -17.08 17.68 -5.14
C ASP A 240 -18.11 17.38 -4.04
N ALA A 241 -18.66 18.41 -3.45
CA ALA A 241 -19.58 18.30 -2.32
C ALA A 241 -20.91 17.65 -2.71
N GLU A 242 -21.38 17.86 -3.94
CA GLU A 242 -22.67 17.36 -4.42
C GLU A 242 -22.68 15.83 -4.55
N HIS A 243 -21.52 15.25 -4.94
CA HIS A 243 -21.38 13.81 -5.17
C HIS A 243 -20.65 13.09 -4.06
N SER A 244 -20.39 13.77 -2.94
CA SER A 244 -19.75 13.19 -1.75
C SER A 244 -20.76 12.74 -0.70
N THR A 245 -20.35 11.79 0.14
CA THR A 245 -21.08 11.37 1.32
C THR A 245 -20.24 11.60 2.59
N GLU A 246 -20.75 11.23 3.76
CA GLU A 246 -20.01 11.35 5.02
C GLU A 246 -18.75 10.46 5.07
N SER A 247 -18.72 9.35 4.32
CA SER A 247 -17.61 8.39 4.30
C SER A 247 -16.88 8.29 2.95
N GLN A 248 -17.44 8.84 1.87
CA GLN A 248 -16.84 8.86 0.55
C GLN A 248 -16.69 10.31 0.08
N TYR A 249 -15.45 10.77 -0.02
CA TYR A 249 -15.12 12.12 -0.48
C TYR A 249 -14.72 12.06 -1.94
N LEU A 250 -15.61 12.53 -2.81
CA LEU A 250 -15.31 12.61 -4.23
C LEU A 250 -14.47 13.86 -4.54
N PHE A 251 -13.42 13.65 -5.31
CA PHE A 251 -12.62 14.70 -5.93
C PHE A 251 -12.77 14.56 -7.43
N SER A 252 -13.37 15.56 -8.07
CA SER A 252 -13.65 15.51 -9.49
C SER A 252 -12.80 16.49 -10.29
N LEU A 253 -12.49 16.12 -11.53
CA LEU A 253 -11.84 16.95 -12.53
C LEU A 253 -12.84 17.24 -13.65
N LEU A 254 -13.09 18.51 -13.93
CA LEU A 254 -13.82 18.94 -15.10
C LEU A 254 -12.92 18.78 -16.34
N SER A 255 -13.38 18.04 -17.35
CA SER A 255 -12.66 17.84 -18.62
C SER A 255 -13.16 18.77 -19.71
#